data_794b97d3b4aeb579935b3b1ac517e279
#
_entry.id   794b97d3b4aeb579935b3b1ac517e279
#
_cell.length_a   1.000
_cell.length_b   1.000
_cell.length_c   1.000
_cell.angle_alpha   90.00
_cell.angle_beta   90.00
_cell.angle_gamma   90.00
#
_symmetry.space_group_name_H-M   'P 1'
#
loop_
_entity.id
_entity.type
_entity.pdbx_description
1 polymer ?
#
loop_
_entity_poly.entity_id
_entity_poly.type
_entity_poly.pdbx_seq_one_letter_code
_entity_poly.pdbx_strand_id
1 'polypeptide(L)'
;MIDPELNCFVNLEAYPIDRLDSEAGQELLNRAHRMMKEDTLVEFPDFLRSQAVVALAEELTALESNAHQIDYMSTPYGWMDNSEFPPNHPRSALFRRNCGTITTELFSEGSLSNRLFHVDELTEFIRQMLGYETLYRSACPTLSIQVNVMDEGDRFDWHFDTNDGVVSFMIQNADTGGAFEYVPLIRDEDDENYDTVSDVFDGSHEPRRQTASAGTLLLFLGRRSIHRVAPVGATKRSRLSLLYSYDRTPGMVFPVESCQRITSSSNEPYLGAQTKQG
;
A
#
# COMPACT_ATOMS: atom_id res chain seq x y z
N MET A 1 -27.94 1.25 -6.59
CA MET A 1 -28.47 0.15 -5.73
C MET A 1 -27.29 -0.21 -4.86
N ILE A 2 -27.42 -0.11 -3.54
CA ILE A 2 -26.31 -0.42 -2.60
C ILE A 2 -25.96 -1.88 -2.74
N ASP A 3 -24.68 -2.21 -2.83
CA ASP A 3 -24.22 -3.60 -2.86
C ASP A 3 -24.68 -4.31 -1.57
N PRO A 4 -25.50 -5.36 -1.67
CA PRO A 4 -26.00 -6.06 -0.49
C PRO A 4 -24.87 -6.69 0.36
N GLU A 5 -23.68 -6.88 -0.21
CA GLU A 5 -22.51 -7.43 0.47
C GLU A 5 -21.71 -6.37 1.23
N LEU A 6 -21.82 -5.10 0.86
CA LEU A 6 -21.06 -4.03 1.47
C LEU A 6 -21.14 -4.05 3.00
N ASN A 7 -22.35 -4.23 3.55
CA ASN A 7 -22.54 -4.30 5.01
C ASN A 7 -21.96 -5.58 5.66
N CYS A 8 -21.63 -6.60 4.88
CA CYS A 8 -20.90 -7.76 5.41
C CYS A 8 -19.42 -7.46 5.62
N PHE A 9 -18.86 -6.58 4.81
CA PHE A 9 -17.44 -6.18 4.89
C PHE A 9 -17.22 -4.97 5.76
N VAL A 10 -17.97 -3.89 5.53
CA VAL A 10 -17.69 -2.55 6.05
C VAL A 10 -18.59 -2.21 7.24
N ASN A 11 -17.99 -1.59 8.24
CA ASN A 11 -18.70 -1.03 9.38
C ASN A 11 -19.41 0.28 8.99
N LEU A 12 -20.57 0.16 8.32
CA LEU A 12 -21.34 1.31 7.80
C LEU A 12 -21.91 2.22 8.88
N GLU A 13 -21.94 1.79 10.13
CA GLU A 13 -22.36 2.61 11.27
C GLU A 13 -21.28 3.66 11.58
N ALA A 14 -20.02 3.28 11.56
CA ALA A 14 -18.89 4.17 11.78
C ALA A 14 -18.45 4.90 10.51
N TYR A 15 -18.57 4.23 9.35
CA TYR A 15 -18.08 4.69 8.05
C TYR A 15 -19.18 4.58 7.00
N PRO A 16 -20.07 5.57 6.87
CA PRO A 16 -21.25 5.53 6.00
C PRO A 16 -20.91 5.74 4.53
N ILE A 17 -20.06 4.86 3.96
CA ILE A 17 -19.61 4.95 2.56
C ILE A 17 -20.71 4.63 1.55
N ASP A 18 -21.81 4.02 2.01
CA ASP A 18 -23.04 3.75 1.24
C ASP A 18 -23.91 4.98 1.01
N ARG A 19 -23.62 6.08 1.70
CA ARG A 19 -24.40 7.32 1.68
C ARG A 19 -23.53 8.57 1.88
N LEU A 20 -22.50 8.69 1.04
CA LEU A 20 -21.54 9.79 1.14
C LEU A 20 -22.19 11.19 1.02
N ASP A 21 -23.35 11.31 0.36
CA ASP A 21 -24.11 12.58 0.25
C ASP A 21 -24.83 12.96 1.53
N SER A 22 -24.94 12.09 2.52
CA SER A 22 -25.52 12.40 3.82
C SER A 22 -24.60 13.30 4.66
N GLU A 23 -25.16 13.96 5.69
CA GLU A 23 -24.37 14.76 6.63
C GLU A 23 -23.22 13.96 7.24
N ALA A 24 -23.47 12.72 7.68
CA ALA A 24 -22.45 11.84 8.23
C ALA A 24 -21.38 11.43 7.20
N GLY A 25 -21.76 11.20 5.93
CA GLY A 25 -20.83 10.91 4.84
C GLY A 25 -19.94 12.10 4.52
N GLN A 26 -20.51 13.30 4.45
CA GLN A 26 -19.74 14.53 4.24
C GLN A 26 -18.79 14.84 5.40
N GLU A 27 -19.20 14.57 6.64
CA GLU A 27 -18.34 14.73 7.82
C GLU A 27 -17.16 13.76 7.79
N LEU A 28 -17.39 12.50 7.38
CA LEU A 28 -16.35 11.49 7.15
C LEU A 28 -15.32 11.97 6.12
N LEU A 29 -15.78 12.45 4.95
CA LEU A 29 -14.90 12.96 3.88
C LEU A 29 -14.11 14.19 4.34
N ASN A 30 -14.76 15.13 4.99
CA ASN A 30 -14.12 16.33 5.52
C ASN A 30 -13.02 15.99 6.56
N ARG A 31 -13.27 14.99 7.40
CA ARG A 31 -12.25 14.49 8.34
C ARG A 31 -11.06 13.87 7.59
N ALA A 32 -11.33 13.03 6.60
CA ALA A 32 -10.28 12.41 5.77
C ALA A 32 -9.41 13.44 5.05
N HIS A 33 -10.03 14.45 4.44
CA HIS A 33 -9.31 15.52 3.74
C HIS A 33 -8.41 16.33 4.68
N ARG A 34 -8.86 16.62 5.91
CA ARG A 34 -8.01 17.30 6.91
C ARG A 34 -6.80 16.42 7.29
N MET A 35 -7.03 15.14 7.60
CA MET A 35 -5.95 14.21 7.96
C MET A 35 -4.92 14.09 6.83
N MET A 36 -5.38 13.95 5.58
CA MET A 36 -4.50 13.83 4.43
C MET A 36 -3.66 15.09 4.20
N LYS A 37 -4.21 16.26 4.46
CA LYS A 37 -3.50 17.53 4.34
C LYS A 37 -2.45 17.72 5.44
N GLU A 38 -2.72 17.23 6.64
CA GLU A 38 -1.88 17.42 7.82
C GLU A 38 -0.79 16.33 7.96
N ASP A 39 -1.10 15.11 7.51
CA ASP A 39 -0.27 13.94 7.83
C ASP A 39 -0.01 12.97 6.66
N THR A 40 -0.63 13.15 5.51
CA THR A 40 -0.51 12.22 4.35
C THR A 40 -0.99 10.79 4.60
N LEU A 41 -1.23 10.39 5.84
CA LEU A 41 -1.80 9.11 6.23
C LEU A 41 -3.19 9.31 6.81
N VAL A 42 -4.17 8.65 6.22
CA VAL A 42 -5.54 8.60 6.74
C VAL A 42 -5.83 7.18 7.21
N GLU A 43 -6.26 7.06 8.45
CA GLU A 43 -6.61 5.80 9.08
C GLU A 43 -8.09 5.74 9.44
N PHE A 44 -8.70 4.60 9.15
CA PHE A 44 -10.05 4.25 9.55
C PHE A 44 -10.01 2.94 10.34
N PRO A 45 -9.77 3.00 11.68
CA PRO A 45 -9.77 1.82 12.54
C PRO A 45 -11.15 1.14 12.52
N ASP A 46 -11.16 -0.19 12.59
CA ASP A 46 -12.40 -1.00 12.54
C ASP A 46 -13.27 -0.71 11.30
N PHE A 47 -12.65 -0.33 10.18
CA PHE A 47 -13.34 -0.12 8.91
C PHE A 47 -13.97 -1.41 8.41
N LEU A 48 -13.25 -2.50 8.48
CA LEU A 48 -13.80 -3.82 8.23
C LEU A 48 -14.44 -4.37 9.50
N ARG A 49 -15.59 -4.99 9.36
CA ARG A 49 -16.24 -5.72 10.45
C ARG A 49 -15.35 -6.88 10.92
N SER A 50 -15.35 -7.15 12.22
CA SER A 50 -14.50 -8.21 12.80
C SER A 50 -14.71 -9.58 12.14
N GLN A 51 -15.92 -9.90 11.73
CA GLN A 51 -16.21 -11.16 11.01
C GLN A 51 -15.56 -11.19 9.62
N ALA A 52 -15.57 -10.07 8.91
CA ALA A 52 -14.90 -9.94 7.62
C ALA A 52 -13.37 -10.05 7.77
N VAL A 53 -12.80 -9.45 8.82
CA VAL A 53 -11.37 -9.55 9.12
C VAL A 53 -10.96 -11.00 9.35
N VAL A 54 -11.72 -11.75 10.15
CA VAL A 54 -11.43 -13.18 10.41
C VAL A 54 -11.50 -13.98 9.12
N ALA A 55 -12.55 -13.82 8.33
CA ALA A 55 -12.72 -14.55 7.09
C ALA A 55 -11.67 -14.20 6.03
N LEU A 56 -11.27 -12.92 5.91
CA LEU A 56 -10.17 -12.49 5.05
C LEU A 56 -8.83 -13.06 5.53
N ALA A 57 -8.56 -13.06 6.83
CA ALA A 57 -7.34 -13.65 7.38
C ALA A 57 -7.25 -15.16 7.08
N GLU A 58 -8.34 -15.90 7.19
CA GLU A 58 -8.42 -17.33 6.84
C GLU A 58 -8.17 -17.55 5.32
N GLU A 59 -8.81 -16.74 4.46
CA GLU A 59 -8.61 -16.79 3.01
C GLU A 59 -7.13 -16.53 2.66
N LEU A 60 -6.53 -15.48 3.19
CA LEU A 60 -5.17 -15.09 2.87
C LEU A 60 -4.14 -16.08 3.42
N THR A 61 -4.33 -16.58 4.64
CA THR A 61 -3.46 -17.60 5.22
C THR A 61 -3.48 -18.89 4.40
N ALA A 62 -4.62 -19.28 3.84
CA ALA A 62 -4.69 -20.44 2.94
C ALA A 62 -3.89 -20.25 1.63
N LEU A 63 -3.61 -19.01 1.24
CA LEU A 63 -2.84 -18.66 0.04
C LEU A 63 -1.35 -18.41 0.30
N GLU A 64 -0.89 -18.31 1.57
CA GLU A 64 0.49 -17.96 1.93
C GLU A 64 1.52 -18.89 1.26
N SER A 65 1.22 -20.19 1.15
CA SER A 65 2.12 -21.15 0.51
C SER A 65 2.32 -20.92 -1.01
N ASN A 66 1.44 -20.13 -1.63
CA ASN A 66 1.50 -19.76 -3.04
C ASN A 66 2.09 -18.36 -3.25
N ALA A 67 2.44 -17.65 -2.17
CA ALA A 67 3.02 -16.33 -2.27
C ALA A 67 4.38 -16.35 -2.99
N HIS A 68 4.56 -15.41 -3.91
CA HIS A 68 5.86 -15.19 -4.54
C HIS A 68 6.84 -14.64 -3.50
N GLN A 69 7.88 -15.40 -3.18
CA GLN A 69 8.92 -14.95 -2.27
C GLN A 69 9.90 -14.05 -3.02
N ILE A 70 10.06 -12.82 -2.56
CA ILE A 70 10.99 -11.86 -3.14
C ILE A 70 12.05 -11.46 -2.12
N ASP A 71 13.28 -11.27 -2.59
CA ASP A 71 14.40 -10.75 -1.81
C ASP A 71 15.34 -10.02 -2.75
N TYR A 72 15.35 -8.72 -2.72
CA TYR A 72 16.22 -7.90 -3.56
C TYR A 72 16.55 -6.56 -2.92
N MET A 73 17.61 -5.92 -3.42
CA MET A 73 17.96 -4.54 -3.09
C MET A 73 17.36 -3.58 -4.12
N SER A 74 16.81 -2.46 -3.68
CA SER A 74 16.19 -1.47 -4.55
C SER A 74 16.51 -0.06 -4.13
N THR A 75 16.60 0.85 -5.10
CA THR A 75 16.60 2.28 -4.81
C THR A 75 15.21 2.73 -4.30
N PRO A 76 15.16 3.74 -3.40
CA PRO A 76 13.89 4.35 -2.98
C PRO A 76 13.08 4.98 -4.12
N TYR A 77 13.72 5.32 -5.22
CA TYR A 77 13.16 6.03 -6.37
C TYR A 77 12.93 5.08 -7.56
N GLY A 78 12.26 3.96 -7.32
CA GLY A 78 12.14 2.85 -8.27
C GLY A 78 11.50 3.15 -9.63
N TRP A 79 10.81 4.30 -9.79
CA TRP A 79 10.22 4.72 -11.07
C TRP A 79 11.13 5.65 -11.89
N MET A 80 12.28 6.05 -11.35
CA MET A 80 13.24 6.94 -12.00
C MET A 80 14.47 6.17 -12.44
N ASP A 81 15.14 6.64 -13.49
CA ASP A 81 16.50 6.19 -13.81
C ASP A 81 17.48 6.86 -12.84
N ASN A 82 18.19 6.06 -12.07
CA ASN A 82 19.11 6.53 -11.03
C ASN A 82 20.58 6.17 -11.34
N SER A 83 20.86 5.66 -12.54
CA SER A 83 22.16 5.13 -12.92
C SER A 83 23.28 6.19 -12.97
N GLU A 84 22.95 7.45 -13.15
CA GLU A 84 23.93 8.56 -13.26
C GLU A 84 24.30 9.22 -11.94
N PHE A 85 23.67 8.81 -10.82
CA PHE A 85 23.94 9.43 -9.53
C PHE A 85 25.13 8.78 -8.81
N PRO A 86 25.97 9.60 -8.10
CA PRO A 86 27.12 9.06 -7.38
C PRO A 86 26.67 8.15 -6.22
N PRO A 87 27.52 7.22 -5.76
CA PRO A 87 27.14 6.18 -4.77
C PRO A 87 26.62 6.74 -3.42
N ASN A 88 27.01 7.95 -3.05
CA ASN A 88 26.56 8.61 -1.80
C ASN A 88 25.29 9.45 -1.97
N HIS A 89 24.70 9.47 -3.15
CA HIS A 89 23.47 10.21 -3.40
C HIS A 89 22.24 9.40 -2.96
N PRO A 90 21.18 9.99 -2.37
CA PRO A 90 19.97 9.27 -1.95
C PRO A 90 19.35 8.40 -3.04
N ARG A 91 19.42 8.83 -4.29
CA ARG A 91 18.90 8.07 -5.44
C ARG A 91 19.70 6.80 -5.75
N SER A 92 20.93 6.71 -5.27
CA SER A 92 21.79 5.53 -5.41
C SER A 92 21.81 4.63 -4.18
N ALA A 93 21.16 5.06 -3.08
CA ALA A 93 21.01 4.24 -1.90
C ALA A 93 20.21 2.98 -2.23
N LEU A 94 20.58 1.85 -1.62
CA LEU A 94 19.93 0.57 -1.83
C LEU A 94 19.36 0.03 -0.53
N PHE A 95 18.09 -0.31 -0.57
CA PHE A 95 17.33 -0.82 0.55
C PHE A 95 16.73 -2.19 0.23
N ARG A 96 16.64 -3.04 1.24
CA ARG A 96 16.15 -4.40 1.07
C ARG A 96 14.63 -4.44 1.06
N ARG A 97 14.08 -5.21 0.14
CA ARG A 97 12.71 -5.69 0.16
C ARG A 97 12.74 -7.21 0.17
N ASN A 98 12.29 -7.81 1.25
CA ASN A 98 12.04 -9.23 1.33
C ASN A 98 10.68 -9.48 1.98
N CYS A 99 9.82 -10.17 1.28
CA CYS A 99 8.49 -10.57 1.75
C CYS A 99 7.87 -11.57 0.75
N GLY A 100 6.84 -12.27 1.19
CA GLY A 100 5.94 -12.96 0.29
C GLY A 100 4.93 -11.97 -0.33
N THR A 101 4.53 -12.21 -1.57
CA THR A 101 3.45 -11.45 -2.22
C THR A 101 2.44 -12.41 -2.85
N ILE A 102 1.18 -12.32 -2.43
CA ILE A 102 0.05 -12.96 -3.10
C ILE A 102 -0.46 -11.97 -4.14
N THR A 103 -0.66 -12.42 -5.36
CA THR A 103 -1.01 -11.59 -6.53
C THR A 103 -2.42 -11.90 -7.03
N THR A 104 -2.97 -11.01 -7.86
CA THR A 104 -4.37 -11.04 -8.31
C THR A 104 -4.80 -12.39 -8.87
N GLU A 105 -3.96 -13.05 -9.65
CA GLU A 105 -4.24 -14.34 -10.30
C GLU A 105 -4.49 -15.50 -9.33
N LEU A 106 -4.13 -15.37 -8.05
CA LEU A 106 -4.38 -16.36 -7.02
C LEU A 106 -5.77 -16.24 -6.39
N PHE A 107 -6.49 -15.16 -6.67
CA PHE A 107 -7.84 -14.92 -6.16
C PHE A 107 -8.90 -15.38 -7.18
N SER A 108 -9.79 -16.27 -6.77
CA SER A 108 -10.96 -16.58 -7.58
C SER A 108 -11.97 -15.43 -7.59
N GLU A 109 -12.86 -15.39 -8.58
CA GLU A 109 -13.92 -14.37 -8.65
C GLU A 109 -14.82 -14.36 -7.40
N GLY A 110 -14.99 -15.49 -6.75
CA GLY A 110 -15.80 -15.63 -5.53
C GLY A 110 -15.04 -15.38 -4.23
N SER A 111 -13.73 -15.12 -4.26
CA SER A 111 -12.93 -14.86 -3.06
C SER A 111 -13.37 -13.55 -2.40
N LEU A 112 -13.22 -13.46 -1.07
CA LEU A 112 -13.61 -12.29 -0.30
C LEU A 112 -12.80 -11.05 -0.70
N SER A 113 -11.48 -11.22 -0.90
CA SER A 113 -10.61 -10.15 -1.35
C SER A 113 -11.01 -9.59 -2.71
N ASN A 114 -11.40 -10.47 -3.67
CA ASN A 114 -11.85 -10.03 -4.98
C ASN A 114 -13.23 -9.37 -4.91
N ARG A 115 -14.16 -9.90 -4.13
CA ARG A 115 -15.50 -9.32 -3.93
C ARG A 115 -15.40 -7.92 -3.30
N LEU A 116 -14.60 -7.74 -2.25
CA LEU A 116 -14.37 -6.45 -1.61
C LEU A 116 -13.74 -5.44 -2.60
N PHE A 117 -12.79 -5.87 -3.44
CA PHE A 117 -12.20 -5.02 -4.48
C PHE A 117 -13.23 -4.49 -5.47
N HIS A 118 -14.27 -5.26 -5.76
CA HIS A 118 -15.30 -4.91 -6.74
C HIS A 118 -16.50 -4.15 -6.16
N VAL A 119 -16.47 -3.79 -4.87
CA VAL A 119 -17.49 -2.91 -4.27
C VAL A 119 -17.37 -1.51 -4.83
N ASP A 120 -18.41 -1.03 -5.52
CA ASP A 120 -18.40 0.29 -6.17
C ASP A 120 -18.38 1.43 -5.16
N GLU A 121 -19.08 1.30 -4.04
CA GLU A 121 -19.12 2.27 -2.95
C GLU A 121 -17.73 2.47 -2.31
N LEU A 122 -16.90 1.42 -2.24
CA LEU A 122 -15.53 1.52 -1.78
C LEU A 122 -14.68 2.34 -2.76
N THR A 123 -14.80 2.06 -4.07
CA THR A 123 -14.10 2.81 -5.12
C THR A 123 -14.49 4.29 -5.10
N GLU A 124 -15.79 4.58 -4.94
CA GLU A 124 -16.31 5.94 -4.88
C GLU A 124 -15.84 6.69 -3.62
N PHE A 125 -15.82 6.02 -2.47
CA PHE A 125 -15.29 6.57 -1.23
C PHE A 125 -13.80 6.96 -1.38
N ILE A 126 -12.98 6.07 -1.93
CA ILE A 126 -11.56 6.33 -2.19
C ILE A 126 -11.41 7.50 -3.17
N ARG A 127 -12.19 7.53 -4.25
CA ARG A 127 -12.18 8.62 -5.23
C ARG A 127 -12.42 9.97 -4.58
N GLN A 128 -13.47 10.08 -3.76
CA GLN A 128 -13.83 11.32 -3.08
C GLN A 128 -12.77 11.71 -2.03
N MET A 129 -12.22 10.75 -1.29
CA MET A 129 -11.13 11.03 -0.35
C MET A 129 -9.91 11.62 -1.04
N LEU A 130 -9.52 11.07 -2.20
CA LEU A 130 -8.39 11.58 -2.99
C LEU A 130 -8.70 12.89 -3.71
N GLY A 131 -9.97 13.32 -3.75
CA GLY A 131 -10.41 14.52 -4.47
C GLY A 131 -10.30 14.38 -6.00
N TYR A 132 -10.35 13.16 -6.52
CA TYR A 132 -10.23 12.90 -7.95
C TYR A 132 -11.59 13.00 -8.66
N GLU A 133 -11.57 13.54 -9.90
CA GLU A 133 -12.74 13.56 -10.76
C GLU A 133 -13.16 12.14 -11.17
N THR A 134 -12.16 11.31 -11.50
CA THR A 134 -12.36 9.91 -11.90
C THR A 134 -11.39 8.99 -11.15
N LEU A 135 -11.85 7.80 -10.81
CA LEU A 135 -11.02 6.73 -10.28
C LEU A 135 -11.56 5.38 -10.75
N TYR A 136 -10.68 4.52 -11.19
CA TYR A 136 -11.01 3.19 -11.69
C TYR A 136 -10.16 2.15 -10.97
N ARG A 137 -10.73 0.96 -10.78
CA ARG A 137 -9.96 -0.21 -10.37
C ARG A 137 -8.94 -0.55 -11.45
N SER A 138 -7.71 -0.88 -11.04
CA SER A 138 -6.70 -1.39 -11.97
C SER A 138 -7.21 -2.62 -12.70
N ALA A 139 -6.89 -2.74 -13.98
CA ALA A 139 -7.15 -3.93 -14.79
C ALA A 139 -5.93 -4.87 -14.88
N CYS A 140 -4.89 -4.63 -14.07
CA CYS A 140 -3.68 -5.43 -14.10
C CYS A 140 -3.97 -6.86 -13.57
N PRO A 141 -3.72 -7.91 -14.37
CA PRO A 141 -3.99 -9.28 -13.96
C PRO A 141 -3.14 -9.74 -12.77
N THR A 142 -2.01 -9.08 -12.51
CA THR A 142 -1.06 -9.46 -11.46
C THR A 142 -1.16 -8.57 -10.22
N LEU A 143 -1.30 -7.24 -10.38
CA LEU A 143 -1.12 -6.27 -9.30
C LEU A 143 -2.38 -5.45 -8.96
N SER A 144 -3.57 -5.82 -9.42
CA SER A 144 -4.82 -5.16 -9.02
C SER A 144 -5.15 -5.42 -7.56
N ILE A 145 -4.93 -6.65 -7.11
CA ILE A 145 -5.06 -7.10 -5.72
C ILE A 145 -3.72 -7.70 -5.31
N GLN A 146 -3.14 -7.23 -4.22
CA GLN A 146 -1.88 -7.75 -3.69
C GLN A 146 -2.01 -7.97 -2.19
N VAL A 147 -1.27 -8.96 -1.67
CA VAL A 147 -1.07 -9.09 -0.22
C VAL A 147 0.41 -9.19 0.06
N ASN A 148 0.91 -8.30 0.91
CA ASN A 148 2.23 -8.49 1.49
C ASN A 148 2.10 -9.47 2.65
N VAL A 149 2.79 -10.59 2.53
CA VAL A 149 2.93 -11.65 3.54
C VAL A 149 4.33 -11.51 4.14
N MET A 150 4.41 -11.20 5.43
CA MET A 150 5.70 -10.89 6.05
C MET A 150 5.88 -11.73 7.33
N ASP A 151 6.91 -12.55 7.32
CA ASP A 151 7.33 -13.41 8.42
C ASP A 151 8.48 -12.77 9.24
N GLU A 152 8.97 -13.46 10.25
CA GLU A 152 10.10 -13.00 11.07
C GLU A 152 11.32 -12.65 10.20
N GLY A 153 11.82 -11.44 10.33
CA GLY A 153 12.96 -10.90 9.60
C GLY A 153 12.59 -10.20 8.29
N ASP A 154 11.35 -10.36 7.80
CA ASP A 154 10.89 -9.69 6.60
C ASP A 154 10.71 -8.19 6.82
N ARG A 155 10.95 -7.42 5.76
CA ARG A 155 10.85 -5.98 5.74
C ARG A 155 10.62 -5.45 4.35
N PHE A 156 10.12 -4.24 4.28
CA PHE A 156 10.12 -3.42 3.09
C PHE A 156 10.70 -2.07 3.47
N ASP A 157 12.02 -1.94 3.25
CA ASP A 157 12.79 -0.78 3.69
C ASP A 157 12.42 0.50 2.91
N TRP A 158 13.12 1.60 3.16
CA TRP A 158 12.78 2.93 2.68
C TRP A 158 12.53 3.01 1.18
N HIS A 159 11.37 3.55 0.82
CA HIS A 159 10.95 3.77 -0.57
C HIS A 159 9.89 4.86 -0.68
N PHE A 160 9.69 5.33 -1.90
CA PHE A 160 8.50 6.08 -2.29
C PHE A 160 7.62 5.20 -3.18
N ASP A 161 6.31 5.45 -3.16
CA ASP A 161 5.39 4.80 -4.08
C ASP A 161 5.46 5.39 -5.49
N THR A 162 5.12 4.60 -6.49
CA THR A 162 5.02 5.05 -7.87
C THR A 162 3.73 5.87 -8.10
N ASN A 163 2.67 5.57 -7.35
CA ASN A 163 1.33 6.14 -7.50
C ASN A 163 0.98 7.05 -6.33
N ASP A 164 0.06 7.99 -6.56
CA ASP A 164 -0.58 8.77 -5.50
C ASP A 164 -1.72 7.95 -4.89
N GLY A 165 -1.65 7.73 -3.57
CA GLY A 165 -2.69 7.08 -2.81
C GLY A 165 -2.68 5.54 -2.91
N VAL A 166 -1.89 4.91 -2.06
CA VAL A 166 -1.97 3.47 -1.82
C VAL A 166 -3.10 3.18 -0.86
N VAL A 167 -3.98 2.25 -1.24
CA VAL A 167 -5.08 1.77 -0.40
C VAL A 167 -4.72 0.41 0.15
N SER A 168 -4.68 0.30 1.46
CA SER A 168 -4.37 -0.96 2.12
C SER A 168 -5.28 -1.25 3.30
N PHE A 169 -5.50 -2.53 3.55
CA PHE A 169 -6.19 -3.02 4.74
C PHE A 169 -5.21 -3.83 5.57
N MET A 170 -5.09 -3.50 6.85
CA MET A 170 -4.40 -4.37 7.78
C MET A 170 -5.31 -5.53 8.12
N ILE A 171 -4.95 -6.72 7.72
CA ILE A 171 -5.75 -7.94 7.95
C ILE A 171 -5.24 -8.71 9.16
N GLN A 172 -3.92 -8.86 9.30
CA GLN A 172 -3.30 -9.55 10.41
C GLN A 172 -1.98 -8.90 10.78
N ASN A 173 -1.79 -8.61 12.06
CA ASN A 173 -0.51 -8.13 12.58
C ASN A 173 0.39 -9.33 12.94
N ALA A 174 1.69 -9.17 12.77
CA ALA A 174 2.67 -10.02 13.42
C ALA A 174 2.61 -9.85 14.96
N ASP A 175 3.15 -10.80 15.69
CA ASP A 175 3.17 -10.70 17.16
C ASP A 175 4.08 -9.55 17.63
N THR A 176 5.17 -9.28 16.90
CA THR A 176 6.08 -8.16 17.17
C THR A 176 6.65 -7.55 15.88
N GLY A 177 7.07 -6.29 15.92
CA GLY A 177 7.68 -5.60 14.79
C GLY A 177 6.69 -5.24 13.67
N GLY A 178 7.19 -5.04 12.45
CA GLY A 178 6.38 -4.76 11.26
C GLY A 178 5.63 -3.43 11.29
N ALA A 179 6.09 -2.44 12.07
CA ALA A 179 5.47 -1.12 12.11
C ALA A 179 5.66 -0.39 10.78
N PHE A 180 4.65 0.41 10.40
CA PHE A 180 4.76 1.35 9.30
C PHE A 180 5.45 2.62 9.79
N GLU A 181 6.54 3.01 9.14
CA GLU A 181 7.31 4.20 9.47
C GLU A 181 7.38 5.11 8.25
N TYR A 182 7.19 6.43 8.45
CA TYR A 182 7.12 7.37 7.35
C TYR A 182 7.51 8.79 7.75
N VAL A 183 7.95 9.59 6.75
CA VAL A 183 8.14 11.03 6.89
C VAL A 183 7.20 11.71 5.89
N PRO A 184 6.18 12.45 6.38
CA PRO A 184 5.15 13.04 5.53
C PRO A 184 5.71 14.18 4.69
N LEU A 185 5.26 14.27 3.42
CA LEU A 185 5.53 15.38 2.50
C LEU A 185 7.01 15.80 2.43
N ILE A 186 7.93 14.83 2.52
CA ILE A 186 9.37 15.09 2.50
C ILE A 186 9.85 15.64 1.15
N ARG A 187 9.11 15.36 0.08
CA ARG A 187 9.37 15.86 -1.28
C ARG A 187 8.11 16.39 -1.94
N ASP A 188 8.28 17.25 -2.94
CA ASP A 188 7.21 17.73 -3.82
C ASP A 188 7.63 17.70 -5.30
N GLU A 189 6.88 18.39 -6.18
CA GLU A 189 7.15 18.41 -7.61
C GLU A 189 8.40 19.22 -7.98
N ASP A 190 8.76 20.21 -7.14
CA ASP A 190 9.84 21.16 -7.39
C ASP A 190 11.11 20.82 -6.60
N ASP A 191 10.99 20.10 -5.47
CA ASP A 191 12.11 19.76 -4.58
C ASP A 191 12.05 18.32 -4.07
N GLU A 192 13.06 17.54 -4.40
CA GLU A 192 13.26 16.17 -3.91
C GLU A 192 13.81 16.14 -2.47
N ASN A 193 14.27 17.27 -1.94
CA ASN A 193 14.76 17.45 -0.58
C ASN A 193 15.79 16.38 -0.15
N TYR A 194 16.80 16.16 -0.99
CA TYR A 194 17.77 15.07 -0.81
C TYR A 194 18.53 15.11 0.50
N ASP A 195 18.76 16.29 1.07
CA ASP A 195 19.44 16.42 2.36
C ASP A 195 18.61 15.79 3.47
N THR A 196 17.32 16.14 3.57
CA THR A 196 16.41 15.55 4.57
C THR A 196 16.18 14.04 4.31
N VAL A 197 16.12 13.63 3.04
CA VAL A 197 16.04 12.20 2.71
C VAL A 197 17.29 11.45 3.19
N SER A 198 18.49 12.05 3.05
CA SER A 198 19.73 11.47 3.59
C SER A 198 19.68 11.34 5.11
N ASP A 199 19.16 12.36 5.80
CA ASP A 199 18.99 12.36 7.26
C ASP A 199 18.04 11.24 7.73
N VAL A 200 17.02 10.90 6.93
CA VAL A 200 16.15 9.73 7.20
C VAL A 200 16.92 8.43 7.06
N PHE A 201 17.78 8.32 6.04
CA PHE A 201 18.53 7.09 5.77
C PHE A 201 19.61 6.81 6.82
N ASP A 202 20.25 7.83 7.33
CA ASP A 202 21.27 7.70 8.39
C ASP A 202 20.69 7.70 9.80
N GLY A 203 19.37 7.93 9.95
CA GLY A 203 18.65 7.90 11.22
C GLY A 203 18.73 9.20 12.04
N SER A 204 19.23 10.29 11.48
CA SER A 204 19.25 11.61 12.16
C SER A 204 17.90 12.34 12.09
N HIS A 205 17.01 11.93 11.17
CA HIS A 205 15.62 12.36 11.12
C HIS A 205 14.70 11.23 11.62
N GLU A 206 13.97 11.48 12.72
CA GLU A 206 13.08 10.48 13.31
C GLU A 206 11.74 10.39 12.52
N PRO A 207 11.38 9.23 11.95
CA PRO A 207 10.12 9.05 11.25
C PRO A 207 8.94 8.93 12.21
N ARG A 208 7.75 9.26 11.74
CA ARG A 208 6.51 8.88 12.42
C ARG A 208 6.35 7.37 12.34
N ARG A 209 5.75 6.80 13.38
CA ARG A 209 5.55 5.35 13.49
C ARG A 209 4.11 5.04 13.76
N GLN A 210 3.56 4.11 12.98
CA GLN A 210 2.18 3.66 13.07
C GLN A 210 2.09 2.14 13.08
N THR A 211 1.20 1.63 13.94
CA THR A 211 0.83 0.22 13.96
C THR A 211 -0.70 0.15 13.90
N ALA A 212 -1.22 -0.06 12.70
CA ALA A 212 -2.64 -0.20 12.48
C ALA A 212 -3.16 -1.51 13.06
N SER A 213 -4.32 -1.51 13.70
CA SER A 213 -5.01 -2.72 14.13
C SER A 213 -5.61 -3.47 12.94
N ALA A 214 -5.84 -4.78 13.10
CA ALA A 214 -6.55 -5.56 12.08
C ALA A 214 -7.95 -4.98 11.82
N GLY A 215 -8.35 -4.89 10.57
CA GLY A 215 -9.59 -4.24 10.13
C GLY A 215 -9.46 -2.75 9.78
N THR A 216 -8.29 -2.14 9.98
CA THR A 216 -8.04 -0.75 9.61
C THR A 216 -7.85 -0.60 8.10
N LEU A 217 -8.59 0.33 7.49
CA LEU A 217 -8.29 0.86 6.15
C LEU A 217 -7.28 2.00 6.28
N LEU A 218 -6.25 1.96 5.45
CA LEU A 218 -5.19 2.96 5.34
C LEU A 218 -5.18 3.55 3.94
N LEU A 219 -5.16 4.87 3.84
CA LEU A 219 -4.90 5.61 2.62
C LEU A 219 -3.66 6.48 2.85
N PHE A 220 -2.66 6.36 1.97
CA PHE A 220 -1.37 7.01 2.16
C PHE A 220 -0.85 7.65 0.87
N LEU A 221 -0.32 8.87 0.97
CA LEU A 221 0.31 9.59 -0.15
C LEU A 221 1.81 9.24 -0.25
N GLY A 222 2.09 7.97 -0.58
CA GLY A 222 3.43 7.40 -0.56
C GLY A 222 4.38 7.97 -1.60
N ARG A 223 3.88 8.57 -2.68
CA ARG A 223 4.73 9.20 -3.70
C ARG A 223 5.49 10.42 -3.18
N ARG A 224 4.92 11.15 -2.23
CA ARG A 224 5.50 12.37 -1.63
C ARG A 224 6.08 12.16 -0.24
N SER A 225 5.85 10.99 0.33
CA SER A 225 6.21 10.67 1.71
C SER A 225 7.05 9.40 1.72
N ILE A 226 8.33 9.52 2.12
CA ILE A 226 9.17 8.34 2.24
C ILE A 226 8.68 7.44 3.36
N HIS A 227 8.69 6.13 3.14
CA HIS A 227 8.13 5.19 4.10
C HIS A 227 8.77 3.82 4.03
N ARG A 228 8.54 3.04 5.08
CA ARG A 228 8.95 1.63 5.14
C ARG A 228 8.02 0.79 6.00
N VAL A 229 8.05 -0.52 5.84
CA VAL A 229 7.62 -1.47 6.85
C VAL A 229 8.88 -1.96 7.56
N ALA A 230 9.01 -1.58 8.83
CA ALA A 230 10.14 -1.98 9.67
C ALA A 230 10.19 -3.51 9.80
N PRO A 231 11.37 -4.10 10.10
CA PRO A 231 11.50 -5.54 10.23
C PRO A 231 10.42 -6.16 11.16
N VAL A 232 9.82 -7.24 10.69
CA VAL A 232 8.96 -8.09 11.52
C VAL A 232 9.85 -8.80 12.54
N GLY A 233 9.48 -8.73 13.81
CA GLY A 233 10.17 -9.44 14.88
C GLY A 233 9.69 -10.88 15.04
N ALA A 234 10.01 -11.50 16.17
CA ALA A 234 9.56 -12.85 16.45
C ALA A 234 8.04 -12.95 16.39
N THR A 235 7.54 -13.87 15.57
CA THR A 235 6.12 -14.05 15.33
C THR A 235 5.76 -15.49 15.03
N LYS A 236 4.52 -15.87 15.37
CA LYS A 236 3.94 -17.20 15.06
C LYS A 236 2.97 -17.15 13.88
N ARG A 237 2.72 -15.95 13.36
CA ARG A 237 1.79 -15.71 12.26
C ARG A 237 2.31 -14.58 11.41
N SER A 238 2.11 -14.69 10.11
CA SER A 238 2.53 -13.67 9.15
C SER A 238 1.78 -12.35 9.36
N ARG A 239 2.44 -11.22 9.12
CA ARG A 239 1.77 -9.94 8.96
C ARG A 239 1.16 -9.89 7.55
N LEU A 240 -0.15 -9.67 7.46
CA LEU A 240 -0.90 -9.64 6.21
C LEU A 240 -1.48 -8.25 5.96
N SER A 241 -1.04 -7.60 4.87
CA SER A 241 -1.60 -6.35 4.38
C SER A 241 -2.19 -6.56 3.00
N LEU A 242 -3.50 -6.37 2.87
CA LEU A 242 -4.21 -6.45 1.59
C LEU A 242 -4.20 -5.07 0.93
N LEU A 243 -3.70 -5.00 -0.30
CA LEU A 243 -3.56 -3.76 -1.07
C LEU A 243 -4.41 -3.83 -2.33
N TYR A 244 -5.09 -2.71 -2.63
CA TYR A 244 -5.86 -2.52 -3.85
C TYR A 244 -5.27 -1.39 -4.69
N SER A 245 -5.19 -1.64 -5.99
CA SER A 245 -4.63 -0.69 -6.95
C SER A 245 -5.75 0.01 -7.73
N TYR A 246 -5.68 1.33 -7.74
CA TYR A 246 -6.58 2.20 -8.48
C TYR A 246 -5.79 3.16 -9.37
N ASP A 247 -6.43 3.68 -10.42
CA ASP A 247 -5.85 4.68 -11.30
C ASP A 247 -6.91 5.66 -11.82
N ARG A 248 -6.48 6.84 -12.24
CA ARG A 248 -7.35 7.84 -12.84
C ARG A 248 -7.70 7.50 -14.30
N THR A 249 -6.96 6.59 -14.91
CA THR A 249 -7.12 6.13 -16.29
C THR A 249 -7.83 4.77 -16.30
N PRO A 250 -8.92 4.61 -17.05
CA PRO A 250 -9.60 3.33 -17.14
C PRO A 250 -8.72 2.29 -17.85
N GLY A 251 -8.77 1.05 -17.35
CA GLY A 251 -8.04 -0.07 -17.94
C GLY A 251 -6.53 -0.06 -17.66
N MET A 252 -6.05 0.69 -16.68
CA MET A 252 -4.64 0.75 -16.30
C MET A 252 -4.11 -0.64 -15.95
N VAL A 253 -2.95 -0.97 -16.53
CA VAL A 253 -2.16 -2.17 -16.27
C VAL A 253 -0.73 -1.73 -15.94
N PHE A 254 -0.14 -2.32 -14.92
CA PHE A 254 1.25 -2.03 -14.56
C PHE A 254 2.23 -2.52 -15.63
N PRO A 255 3.37 -1.85 -15.80
CA PRO A 255 4.45 -2.33 -16.66
C PRO A 255 4.90 -3.75 -16.31
N VAL A 256 5.30 -4.51 -17.32
CA VAL A 256 5.75 -5.91 -17.14
C VAL A 256 6.89 -6.00 -16.11
N GLU A 257 7.83 -5.06 -16.15
CA GLU A 257 8.95 -4.98 -15.23
C GLU A 257 8.49 -4.80 -13.76
N SER A 258 7.41 -4.05 -13.54
CA SER A 258 6.81 -3.87 -12.21
C SER A 258 6.20 -5.18 -11.71
N CYS A 259 5.49 -5.90 -12.57
CA CYS A 259 4.92 -7.20 -12.25
C CYS A 259 6.03 -8.22 -11.93
N GLN A 260 7.08 -8.28 -12.76
CA GLN A 260 8.20 -9.19 -12.57
C GLN A 260 8.94 -8.96 -11.24
N ARG A 261 9.13 -7.71 -10.83
CA ARG A 261 9.76 -7.39 -9.54
C ARG A 261 8.99 -7.91 -8.33
N ILE A 262 7.68 -8.02 -8.46
CA ILE A 262 6.80 -8.50 -7.39
C ILE A 262 6.67 -10.02 -7.39
N THR A 263 6.90 -10.65 -8.54
CA THR A 263 6.68 -12.11 -8.71
C THR A 263 7.98 -12.92 -8.76
N SER A 264 9.14 -12.27 -8.77
CA SER A 264 10.42 -12.98 -8.84
C SER A 264 11.52 -12.27 -8.03
N SER A 265 12.35 -13.07 -7.36
CA SER A 265 13.57 -12.58 -6.72
C SER A 265 14.66 -12.29 -7.75
N SER A 266 15.52 -11.31 -7.45
CA SER A 266 16.70 -10.99 -8.25
C SER A 266 17.91 -10.77 -7.35
N ASN A 267 19.04 -11.33 -7.73
CA ASN A 267 20.32 -11.05 -7.07
C ASN A 267 20.93 -9.70 -7.51
N GLU A 268 20.40 -9.10 -8.57
CA GLU A 268 20.85 -7.80 -9.06
C GLU A 268 20.04 -6.68 -8.42
N PRO A 269 20.69 -5.61 -7.91
CA PRO A 269 20.01 -4.45 -7.39
C PRO A 269 19.14 -3.78 -8.45
N TYR A 270 17.93 -3.36 -8.04
CA TYR A 270 17.08 -2.57 -8.90
C TYR A 270 17.37 -1.07 -8.73
N LEU A 271 17.99 -0.49 -9.76
CA LEU A 271 18.40 0.92 -9.78
C LEU A 271 17.31 1.87 -10.33
N GLY A 272 16.11 1.38 -10.55
CA GLY A 272 14.99 2.14 -11.07
C GLY A 272 14.67 1.85 -12.55
N ALA A 273 13.64 2.53 -13.05
CA ALA A 273 13.19 2.37 -14.43
C ALA A 273 14.29 2.85 -15.40
N GLN A 274 14.75 1.96 -16.26
CA GLN A 274 15.66 2.36 -17.34
C GLN A 274 14.85 3.08 -18.42
N THR A 275 15.20 4.34 -18.70
CA THR A 275 14.71 5.00 -19.91
C THR A 275 15.25 4.21 -21.11
N LYS A 276 14.37 3.53 -21.85
CA LYS A 276 14.76 2.99 -23.15
C LYS A 276 15.24 4.17 -23.99
N GLN A 277 16.55 4.25 -24.20
CA GLN A 277 17.11 5.11 -25.23
C GLN A 277 16.49 4.65 -26.54
N GLY A 278 15.52 5.45 -27.05
CA GLY A 278 14.88 5.26 -28.32
C GLY A 278 15.77 5.68 -29.50
#